data_5090327422a4373bd0565754d63896bc
#
_entry.id   5090327422a4373bd0565754d63896bc
#
_cell.length_a   1.000
_cell.length_b   1.000
_cell.length_c   1.000
_cell.angle_alpha   90.00
_cell.angle_beta   90.00
_cell.angle_gamma   90.00
#
_symmetry.space_group_name_H-M   'P 1'
#
loop_
_entity.id
_entity.type
_entity.pdbx_description
1 polymer ?
#
loop_
_entity_poly.entity_id
_entity_poly.type
_entity_poly.pdbx_seq_one_letter_code
_entity_poly.pdbx_strand_id
1 'polypeptide(L)'
;MEEKFIAAWQSNRAAAALMGIRMRSVDENALKNAKRILSGTRLSDGFNELAQKGQLKLSLEALVIDKRFTGLFTDEEANEALTRLLEAGYRFA
;
A
#
# COMPACT_ATOMS: atom_id res chain seq x y z
N MET A 1 -0.21 -2.09 -16.99
CA MET A 1 0.46 -1.81 -15.71
C MET A 1 -0.52 -1.65 -14.55
N GLU A 2 -1.61 -0.93 -14.76
CA GLU A 2 -2.63 -0.77 -13.72
C GLU A 2 -3.25 -2.10 -13.30
N GLU A 3 -3.47 -2.99 -14.23
CA GLU A 3 -4.01 -4.32 -13.95
C GLU A 3 -3.09 -5.12 -13.01
N LYS A 4 -1.78 -4.99 -13.20
CA LYS A 4 -0.82 -5.66 -12.35
C LYS A 4 -0.81 -5.07 -10.94
N PHE A 5 -1.04 -3.76 -10.84
CA PHE A 5 -1.16 -3.08 -9.56
C PHE A 5 -2.39 -3.60 -8.80
N ILE A 6 -3.52 -3.69 -9.49
CA ILE A 6 -4.75 -4.21 -8.90
C ILE A 6 -4.54 -5.64 -8.39
N ALA A 7 -3.95 -6.49 -9.23
CA ALA A 7 -3.70 -7.89 -8.87
C ALA A 7 -2.76 -8.00 -7.66
N ALA A 8 -1.71 -7.17 -7.63
CA ALA A 8 -0.76 -7.17 -6.51
C ALA A 8 -1.43 -6.74 -5.21
N TRP A 9 -2.28 -5.70 -5.26
CA TRP A 9 -2.98 -5.24 -4.08
C TRP A 9 -4.00 -6.29 -3.59
N GLN A 10 -4.73 -6.92 -4.52
CA GLN A 10 -5.65 -8.00 -4.19
C GLN A 10 -4.91 -9.16 -3.51
N SER A 11 -3.74 -9.53 -4.03
CA SER A 11 -2.93 -10.58 -3.45
C SER A 11 -2.47 -10.23 -2.03
N ASN A 12 -2.01 -9.00 -1.84
CA ASN A 12 -1.58 -8.54 -0.53
C ASN A 12 -2.74 -8.48 0.47
N ARG A 13 -3.92 -8.07 -0.01
CA ARG A 13 -5.12 -8.07 0.81
C ARG A 13 -5.47 -9.48 1.27
N ALA A 14 -5.39 -10.44 0.38
CA ALA A 14 -5.67 -11.84 0.72
C ALA A 14 -4.66 -12.37 1.75
N ALA A 15 -3.38 -12.05 1.58
CA ALA A 15 -2.35 -12.44 2.54
C ALA A 15 -2.60 -11.81 3.91
N ALA A 16 -2.98 -10.55 3.94
CA ALA A 16 -3.31 -9.85 5.19
C ALA A 16 -4.52 -10.47 5.88
N ALA A 17 -5.52 -10.87 5.10
CA ALA A 17 -6.72 -11.50 5.63
C ALA A 17 -6.41 -12.80 6.37
N LEU A 18 -5.42 -13.56 5.88
CA LEU A 18 -4.98 -14.79 6.54
C LEU A 18 -4.38 -14.50 7.93
N MET A 19 -3.92 -13.28 8.15
CA MET A 19 -3.38 -12.85 9.44
C MET A 19 -4.42 -12.12 10.28
N GLY A 20 -5.68 -12.11 9.85
CA GLY A 20 -6.76 -11.43 10.56
C GLY A 20 -6.79 -9.93 10.36
N ILE A 21 -6.09 -9.41 9.36
CA ILE A 21 -6.03 -7.98 9.10
C ILE A 21 -7.02 -7.63 7.98
N ARG A 22 -7.90 -6.68 8.26
CA ARG A 22 -8.89 -6.24 7.28
C ARG A 22 -8.33 -5.10 6.43
N MET A 23 -8.47 -5.24 5.12
CA MET A 23 -8.18 -4.19 4.17
C MET A 23 -9.38 -4.07 3.25
N ARG A 24 -9.63 -2.84 2.75
CA ARG A 24 -10.79 -2.63 1.88
C ARG A 24 -10.66 -3.45 0.59
N SER A 25 -11.81 -3.74 -0.01
CA SER A 25 -11.85 -4.46 -1.29
C SER A 25 -11.14 -3.67 -2.38
N VAL A 26 -10.46 -4.41 -3.25
CA VAL A 26 -9.70 -3.83 -4.35
C VAL A 26 -10.42 -4.17 -5.65
N ASP A 27 -10.74 -3.14 -6.45
CA ASP A 27 -11.48 -3.30 -7.71
C ASP A 27 -10.83 -2.45 -8.81
N GLU A 28 -11.57 -2.21 -9.89
CA GLU A 28 -11.06 -1.44 -11.03
C GLU A 28 -10.74 0.02 -10.69
N ASN A 29 -11.21 0.52 -9.55
CA ASN A 29 -10.93 1.88 -9.09
C ASN A 29 -9.72 1.93 -8.14
N ALA A 30 -8.94 0.86 -8.08
CA ALA A 30 -7.83 0.74 -7.13
C ALA A 30 -6.84 1.90 -7.23
N LEU A 31 -6.41 2.25 -8.45
CA LEU A 31 -5.45 3.33 -8.62
C LEU A 31 -5.99 4.66 -8.13
N LYS A 32 -7.24 4.96 -8.48
CA LYS A 32 -7.90 6.18 -8.03
C LYS A 32 -8.02 6.22 -6.51
N ASN A 33 -8.39 5.09 -5.92
CA ASN A 33 -8.51 4.99 -4.47
C ASN A 33 -7.16 5.13 -3.77
N ALA A 34 -6.10 4.54 -4.35
CA ALA A 34 -4.76 4.66 -3.80
C ALA A 34 -4.31 6.12 -3.77
N LYS A 35 -4.52 6.85 -4.86
CA LYS A 35 -4.15 8.26 -4.94
C LYS A 35 -4.93 9.10 -3.93
N ARG A 36 -6.20 8.79 -3.73
CA ARG A 36 -7.04 9.48 -2.73
C ARG A 36 -6.50 9.23 -1.31
N ILE A 37 -6.13 8.00 -1.01
CA ILE A 37 -5.59 7.64 0.31
C ILE A 37 -4.29 8.40 0.56
N LEU A 38 -3.42 8.48 -0.44
CA LEU A 38 -2.13 9.17 -0.30
C LEU A 38 -2.28 10.68 -0.16
N SER A 39 -3.34 11.26 -0.73
CA SER A 39 -3.59 12.69 -0.62
C SER A 39 -4.25 13.08 0.69
N GLY A 40 -4.73 12.11 1.46
CA GLY A 40 -5.33 12.34 2.76
C GLY A 40 -4.32 12.26 3.90
N THR A 41 -4.82 12.41 5.12
CA THR A 41 -3.98 12.34 6.32
C THR A 41 -4.01 10.98 6.99
N ARG A 42 -4.92 10.10 6.56
CA ARG A 42 -5.06 8.77 7.14
C ARG A 42 -4.16 7.76 6.45
N LEU A 43 -3.66 6.83 7.23
CA LEU A 43 -2.93 5.69 6.71
C LEU A 43 -3.91 4.73 6.01
N SER A 44 -3.39 3.88 5.12
CA SER A 44 -4.23 2.90 4.45
C SER A 44 -4.79 1.88 5.44
N ASP A 45 -5.88 1.21 5.04
CA ASP A 45 -6.51 0.19 5.87
C ASP A 45 -5.50 -0.90 6.24
N GLY A 46 -5.47 -1.24 7.52
CA GLY A 46 -4.60 -2.31 8.01
C GLY A 46 -3.14 -1.92 8.19
N PHE A 47 -2.76 -0.67 7.87
CA PHE A 47 -1.36 -0.25 7.94
C PHE A 47 -0.76 -0.48 9.34
N ASN A 48 -1.45 -0.04 10.39
CA ASN A 48 -0.92 -0.18 11.75
C ASN A 48 -0.81 -1.64 12.18
N GLU A 49 -1.77 -2.47 11.82
CA GLU A 49 -1.75 -3.89 12.14
C GLU A 49 -0.61 -4.59 11.41
N LEU A 50 -0.38 -4.20 10.14
CA LEU A 50 0.74 -4.74 9.37
C LEU A 50 2.07 -4.33 9.98
N ALA A 51 2.17 -3.09 10.46
CA ALA A 51 3.37 -2.62 11.13
C ALA A 51 3.65 -3.43 12.39
N GLN A 52 2.63 -3.70 13.19
CA GLN A 52 2.77 -4.48 14.41
C GLN A 52 3.23 -5.90 14.14
N LYS A 53 2.84 -6.47 13.03
CA LYS A 53 3.20 -7.84 12.65
C LYS A 53 4.48 -7.92 11.81
N GLY A 54 5.13 -6.79 11.56
CA GLY A 54 6.33 -6.78 10.73
C GLY A 54 6.06 -7.11 9.28
N GLN A 55 4.85 -6.81 8.78
CA GLN A 55 4.41 -7.15 7.43
C GLN A 55 4.02 -5.92 6.61
N LEU A 56 4.70 -4.80 6.82
CA LEU A 56 4.42 -3.58 6.06
C LEU A 56 4.60 -3.75 4.56
N LYS A 57 5.33 -4.76 4.13
CA LYS A 57 5.48 -5.09 2.70
C LYS A 57 4.14 -5.38 2.02
N LEU A 58 3.10 -5.69 2.79
CA LEU A 58 1.77 -5.95 2.28
C LEU A 58 0.89 -4.69 2.22
N SER A 59 1.37 -3.57 2.71
CA SER A 59 0.60 -2.32 2.75
C SER A 59 0.47 -1.70 1.37
N LEU A 60 -0.54 -0.85 1.19
CA LEU A 60 -0.66 -0.05 -0.03
C LEU A 60 0.58 0.80 -0.25
N GLU A 61 1.08 1.41 0.82
CA GLU A 61 2.25 2.28 0.74
C GLU A 61 3.47 1.54 0.16
N ALA A 62 3.66 0.29 0.54
CA ALA A 62 4.76 -0.51 0.00
C ALA A 62 4.59 -0.80 -1.50
N LEU A 63 3.35 -0.97 -1.96
CA LEU A 63 3.07 -1.15 -3.38
C LEU A 63 3.36 0.11 -4.17
N VAL A 64 3.06 1.27 -3.60
CA VAL A 64 3.26 2.56 -4.28
C VAL A 64 4.74 2.79 -4.60
N ILE A 65 5.64 2.36 -3.72
CA ILE A 65 7.08 2.53 -3.92
C ILE A 65 7.73 1.33 -4.61
N ASP A 66 6.95 0.32 -4.97
CA ASP A 66 7.47 -0.84 -5.70
C ASP A 66 7.88 -0.40 -7.11
N LYS A 67 9.07 -0.81 -7.52
CA LYS A 67 9.62 -0.43 -8.83
C LYS A 67 8.70 -0.75 -9.99
N ARG A 68 7.89 -1.79 -9.87
CA ARG A 68 6.97 -2.18 -10.93
C ARG A 68 5.90 -1.13 -11.18
N PHE A 69 5.61 -0.28 -10.20
CA PHE A 69 4.46 0.63 -10.25
C PHE A 69 4.82 2.10 -10.17
N THR A 70 6.12 2.44 -10.25
CA THR A 70 6.55 3.83 -10.13
C THR A 70 5.94 4.75 -11.18
N GLY A 71 5.63 4.22 -12.37
CA GLY A 71 5.04 5.02 -13.44
C GLY A 71 3.57 5.37 -13.21
N LEU A 72 2.92 4.76 -12.20
CA LEU A 72 1.51 5.01 -11.89
C LEU A 72 1.31 6.16 -10.91
N PHE A 73 2.37 6.59 -10.22
CA PHE A 73 2.26 7.57 -9.14
C PHE A 73 3.19 8.74 -9.37
N THR A 74 2.82 9.90 -8.85
CA THR A 74 3.68 11.09 -8.89
C THR A 74 4.77 10.96 -7.83
N ASP A 75 5.80 11.80 -7.97
CA ASP A 75 6.89 11.83 -6.98
C ASP A 75 6.34 12.20 -5.59
N GLU A 76 5.37 13.11 -5.54
CA GLU A 76 4.75 13.49 -4.27
C GLU A 76 4.03 12.31 -3.62
N GLU A 77 3.30 11.55 -4.40
CA GLU A 77 2.60 10.37 -3.91
C GLU A 77 3.57 9.31 -3.42
N ALA A 78 4.63 9.07 -4.16
CA ALA A 78 5.66 8.11 -3.77
C ALA A 78 6.38 8.56 -2.50
N ASN A 79 6.69 9.84 -2.39
CA ASN A 79 7.35 10.38 -1.20
C ASN A 79 6.45 10.28 0.03
N GLU A 80 5.16 10.51 -0.13
CA GLU A 80 4.21 10.36 0.97
C GLU A 80 4.18 8.91 1.47
N ALA A 81 4.12 7.96 0.54
CA ALA A 81 4.12 6.54 0.89
C ALA A 81 5.42 6.15 1.59
N LEU A 82 6.54 6.61 1.07
CA LEU A 82 7.86 6.33 1.66
C LEU A 82 7.96 6.89 3.08
N THR A 83 7.50 8.13 3.27
CA THR A 83 7.52 8.78 4.58
C THR A 83 6.73 7.97 5.60
N ARG A 84 5.52 7.53 5.22
CA ARG A 84 4.68 6.73 6.10
C ARG A 84 5.37 5.44 6.51
N LEU A 85 6.04 4.78 5.56
CA LEU A 85 6.75 3.54 5.83
C LEU A 85 7.94 3.75 6.76
N LEU A 86 8.73 4.79 6.51
CA LEU A 86 9.92 5.08 7.32
C LEU A 86 9.52 5.45 8.76
N GLU A 87 8.46 6.22 8.91
CA GLU A 87 7.97 6.60 10.24
C GLU A 87 7.45 5.40 11.02
N ALA A 88 6.99 4.38 10.31
CA ALA A 88 6.52 3.14 10.93
C ALA A 88 7.64 2.13 11.17
N GLY A 89 8.88 2.48 10.81
CA GLY A 89 10.02 1.60 11.03
C GLY A 89 10.27 0.59 9.95
N TYR A 90 9.68 0.77 8.76
CA TYR A 90 9.88 -0.15 7.65
C TYR A 90 11.34 -0.11 7.20
N ARG A 91 11.92 -1.29 6.99
CA ARG A 91 13.31 -1.41 6.53
C ARG A 91 13.36 -1.97 5.12
N PHE A 92 14.11 -1.30 4.28
CA PHE A 92 14.37 -1.75 2.90
C PHE A 92 15.62 -2.62 2.94
N ALA A 93 15.43 -3.90 2.72
CA ALA A 93 16.54 -4.85 2.73
C ALA A 93 17.26 -4.86 1.39
#